data_4b3274e81f3d8a7512db5ca769113716
#
_entry.id   4b3274e81f3d8a7512db5ca769113716
#
_cell.length_a   1.000
_cell.length_b   1.000
_cell.length_c   1.000
_cell.angle_alpha   90.00
_cell.angle_beta   90.00
_cell.angle_gamma   90.00
#
_symmetry.space_group_name_H-M   'P 1'
#
loop_
_entity.id
_entity.type
_entity.pdbx_description
1 polymer ?
#
loop_
_entity_poly.entity_id
_entity_poly.type
_entity_poly.pdbx_seq_one_letter_code
_entity_poly.pdbx_strand_id
1 'polypeptide(L)'
;YFIINDGVMWQTILNILEKKAKEGVDVRLIYDGFGCLTTLPYKYYEEMRKRGIKCQVFNPFRPILNIIQNNRDHRKICVIDGWTGFTGGINLADEYINQRKRFGHWKDTAVMLKGEGVWNMTAMFLYMWGIVTNTDTSSDFANYVPHRWHPDDFEGSGYVQPFCDSPLDDEV
;
A
#
# COMPACT_ATOMS: atom_id res chain seq x y z
N TYR A 1 0.58 3.46 -1.47
CA TYR A 1 1.81 3.98 -2.11
C TYR A 1 1.69 5.47 -2.36
N PHE A 2 2.79 6.20 -2.17
CA PHE A 2 2.81 7.65 -2.38
C PHE A 2 2.85 8.02 -3.86
N ILE A 3 3.69 7.35 -4.66
CA ILE A 3 3.78 7.55 -6.12
C ILE A 3 3.50 6.24 -6.85
N ILE A 4 2.63 6.32 -7.83
CA ILE A 4 2.45 5.32 -8.88
C ILE A 4 2.66 6.07 -10.20
N ASN A 5 3.53 5.56 -11.06
CA ASN A 5 3.79 6.14 -12.37
C ASN A 5 3.74 5.04 -13.43
N ASP A 6 3.14 5.35 -14.54
CA ASP A 6 3.06 4.40 -15.66
C ASP A 6 4.45 4.03 -16.17
N GLY A 7 4.65 2.75 -16.43
CA GLY A 7 5.94 2.20 -16.85
C GLY A 7 5.99 0.68 -16.67
N VAL A 8 7.15 0.11 -16.93
CA VAL A 8 7.37 -1.36 -16.88
C VAL A 8 7.03 -1.93 -15.51
N MET A 9 7.50 -1.27 -14.44
CA MET A 9 7.25 -1.72 -13.07
C MET A 9 5.76 -1.76 -12.75
N TRP A 10 5.07 -0.63 -12.96
CA TRP A 10 3.66 -0.54 -12.62
C TRP A 10 2.80 -1.47 -13.47
N GLN A 11 3.01 -1.51 -14.78
CA GLN A 11 2.24 -2.39 -15.67
C GLN A 11 2.43 -3.87 -15.33
N THR A 12 3.64 -4.28 -14.94
CA THR A 12 3.91 -5.65 -14.50
C THR A 12 3.11 -5.99 -13.23
N ILE A 13 3.13 -5.11 -12.23
CA ILE A 13 2.39 -5.28 -10.99
C ILE A 13 0.88 -5.26 -11.25
N LEU A 14 0.40 -4.31 -12.04
CA LEU A 14 -1.01 -4.16 -12.38
C LEU A 14 -1.58 -5.41 -13.06
N ASN A 15 -0.83 -6.01 -13.99
CA ASN A 15 -1.23 -7.25 -14.65
C ASN A 15 -1.39 -8.41 -13.65
N ILE A 16 -0.50 -8.49 -12.65
CA ILE A 16 -0.61 -9.48 -11.58
C ILE A 16 -1.85 -9.21 -10.72
N LEU A 17 -2.06 -7.96 -10.29
CA LEU A 17 -3.21 -7.58 -9.47
C LEU A 17 -4.53 -7.84 -10.19
N GLU A 18 -4.63 -7.48 -11.47
CA GLU A 18 -5.81 -7.73 -12.29
C GLU A 18 -6.08 -9.23 -12.45
N LYS A 19 -5.04 -10.03 -12.70
CA LYS A 19 -5.14 -11.48 -12.76
C LYS A 19 -5.68 -12.04 -11.44
N LYS A 20 -5.14 -11.61 -10.31
CA LYS A 20 -5.58 -12.06 -8.99
C LYS A 20 -7.02 -11.64 -8.66
N ALA A 21 -7.40 -10.43 -9.03
CA ALA A 21 -8.79 -9.97 -8.89
C ALA A 21 -9.76 -10.85 -9.72
N LYS A 22 -9.41 -11.22 -10.95
CA LYS A 22 -10.18 -12.16 -11.79
C LYS A 22 -10.25 -13.58 -11.21
N GLU A 23 -9.25 -13.99 -10.45
CA GLU A 23 -9.22 -15.27 -9.73
C GLU A 23 -10.05 -15.20 -8.42
N GLY A 24 -10.68 -14.08 -8.10
CA GLY A 24 -11.54 -13.91 -6.91
C GLY A 24 -10.82 -13.39 -5.66
N VAL A 25 -9.56 -13.00 -5.77
CA VAL A 25 -8.82 -12.38 -4.65
C VAL A 25 -9.34 -10.97 -4.39
N ASP A 26 -9.55 -10.61 -3.13
CA ASP A 26 -9.89 -9.25 -2.71
C ASP A 26 -8.67 -8.33 -2.81
N VAL A 27 -8.48 -7.71 -3.97
CA VAL A 27 -7.37 -6.79 -4.23
C VAL A 27 -7.78 -5.37 -3.87
N ARG A 28 -7.09 -4.77 -2.91
CA ARG A 28 -7.31 -3.39 -2.44
C ARG A 28 -6.07 -2.54 -2.70
N LEU A 29 -6.26 -1.36 -3.28
CA LEU A 29 -5.20 -0.39 -3.57
C LEU A 29 -5.56 0.97 -2.98
N ILE A 30 -4.62 1.58 -2.26
CA ILE A 30 -4.67 2.99 -1.86
C ILE A 30 -3.45 3.70 -2.44
N TYR A 31 -3.66 4.83 -3.07
CA TYR A 31 -2.57 5.72 -3.48
C TYR A 31 -2.83 7.17 -3.03
N ASP A 32 -1.74 7.92 -2.85
CA ASP A 32 -1.82 9.32 -2.43
C ASP A 32 -2.26 10.22 -3.59
N GLY A 33 -3.26 11.08 -3.33
CA GLY A 33 -3.84 11.92 -4.37
C GLY A 33 -2.93 13.05 -4.85
N PHE A 34 -1.97 13.50 -4.04
CA PHE A 34 -1.00 14.52 -4.44
C PHE A 34 0.23 13.90 -5.09
N GLY A 35 0.77 12.83 -4.48
CA GLY A 35 1.93 12.12 -5.03
C GLY A 35 1.68 11.56 -6.42
N CYS A 36 0.44 11.21 -6.74
CA CYS A 36 0.04 10.70 -8.04
C CYS A 36 -0.62 11.74 -8.97
N LEU A 37 -0.70 13.01 -8.56
CA LEU A 37 -1.43 14.06 -9.29
C LEU A 37 -0.98 14.25 -10.74
N THR A 38 0.34 14.16 -10.98
CA THR A 38 0.93 14.36 -12.31
C THR A 38 1.37 13.06 -12.98
N THR A 39 1.27 11.93 -12.28
CA THR A 39 1.78 10.63 -12.77
C THR A 39 0.68 9.66 -13.17
N LEU A 40 -0.55 9.90 -12.72
CA LEU A 40 -1.71 9.10 -13.09
C LEU A 40 -2.79 9.95 -13.76
N PRO A 41 -3.60 9.37 -14.66
CA PRO A 41 -4.77 10.03 -15.23
C PRO A 41 -5.78 10.45 -14.15
N TYR A 42 -6.52 11.52 -14.44
CA TYR A 42 -7.63 11.92 -13.58
C TYR A 42 -8.63 10.78 -13.39
N LYS A 43 -9.04 10.56 -12.14
CA LYS A 43 -9.94 9.46 -11.74
C LYS A 43 -9.40 8.04 -12.05
N TYR A 44 -8.10 7.85 -12.01
CA TYR A 44 -7.47 6.55 -12.25
C TYR A 44 -8.06 5.40 -11.40
N TYR A 45 -8.57 5.71 -10.21
CA TYR A 45 -9.25 4.74 -9.36
C TYR A 45 -10.50 4.10 -10.01
N GLU A 46 -11.19 4.82 -10.91
CA GLU A 46 -12.33 4.27 -11.66
C GLU A 46 -11.86 3.22 -12.67
N GLU A 47 -10.71 3.42 -13.29
CA GLU A 47 -10.08 2.44 -14.17
C GLU A 47 -9.69 1.17 -13.40
N MET A 48 -9.08 1.32 -12.24
CA MET A 48 -8.72 0.18 -11.39
C MET A 48 -9.96 -0.64 -10.99
N ARG A 49 -11.05 0.03 -10.65
CA ARG A 49 -12.31 -0.64 -10.29
C ARG A 49 -12.90 -1.43 -11.48
N LYS A 50 -12.80 -0.93 -12.70
CA LYS A 50 -13.20 -1.65 -13.91
C LYS A 50 -12.39 -2.93 -14.13
N ARG A 51 -11.15 -2.98 -13.63
CA ARG A 51 -10.27 -4.16 -13.66
C ARG A 51 -10.51 -5.12 -12.48
N GLY A 52 -11.53 -4.86 -11.63
CA GLY A 52 -11.85 -5.67 -10.46
C GLY A 52 -11.01 -5.34 -9.23
N ILE A 53 -10.17 -4.31 -9.26
CA ILE A 53 -9.34 -3.87 -8.15
C ILE A 53 -10.09 -2.80 -7.35
N LYS A 54 -10.35 -3.06 -6.06
CA LYS A 54 -10.92 -2.04 -5.16
C LYS A 54 -9.88 -0.95 -4.95
N CYS A 55 -10.13 0.25 -5.48
CA CYS A 55 -9.15 1.33 -5.46
C CYS A 55 -9.70 2.59 -4.80
N GLN A 56 -8.89 3.22 -3.95
CA GLN A 56 -9.20 4.46 -3.25
C GLN A 56 -8.04 5.45 -3.34
N VAL A 57 -8.36 6.73 -3.21
CA VAL A 57 -7.38 7.82 -3.20
C VAL A 57 -7.31 8.40 -1.80
N PHE A 58 -6.12 8.39 -1.21
CA PHE A 58 -5.87 9.07 0.05
C PHE A 58 -5.73 10.57 -0.19
N ASN A 59 -6.49 11.37 0.55
CA ASN A 59 -6.47 12.82 0.55
C ASN A 59 -6.35 13.42 -0.87
N PRO A 60 -7.40 13.26 -1.72
CA PRO A 60 -7.36 13.73 -3.10
C PRO A 60 -7.10 15.23 -3.14
N PHE A 61 -6.26 15.68 -4.08
CA PHE A 61 -5.95 17.10 -4.23
C PHE A 61 -7.22 17.91 -4.52
N ARG A 62 -7.42 18.94 -3.72
CA ARG A 62 -8.45 19.97 -3.93
C ARG A 62 -7.76 21.32 -3.97
N PRO A 63 -8.03 22.19 -4.96
CA PRO A 63 -7.38 23.51 -5.08
C PRO A 63 -7.95 24.50 -4.07
N ILE A 64 -7.89 24.15 -2.77
CA ILE A 64 -8.32 24.98 -1.65
C ILE A 64 -7.13 25.04 -0.69
N LEU A 65 -6.78 26.25 -0.24
CA LEU A 65 -5.76 26.45 0.81
C LEU A 65 -6.28 25.85 2.12
N ASN A 66 -5.92 24.61 2.40
CA ASN A 66 -6.30 23.93 3.63
C ASN A 66 -5.08 23.17 4.18
N ILE A 67 -4.78 23.34 5.45
CA ILE A 67 -3.69 22.68 6.18
C ILE A 67 -3.83 21.15 6.08
N ILE A 68 -5.05 20.63 6.05
CA ILE A 68 -5.34 19.18 5.90
C ILE A 68 -4.75 18.60 4.59
N GLN A 69 -4.55 19.43 3.57
CA GLN A 69 -3.93 19.01 2.30
C GLN A 69 -2.45 18.58 2.47
N ASN A 70 -1.79 19.00 3.54
CA ASN A 70 -0.41 18.63 3.82
C ASN A 70 -0.27 17.22 4.41
N ASN A 71 -1.35 16.64 4.92
CA ASN A 71 -1.33 15.26 5.40
C ASN A 71 -1.21 14.30 4.21
N ARG A 72 -0.07 13.60 4.11
CA ARG A 72 0.24 12.68 3.01
C ARG A 72 0.60 11.30 3.55
N ASP A 73 0.13 10.26 2.88
CA ASP A 73 0.53 8.90 3.21
C ASP A 73 1.77 8.51 2.40
N HIS A 74 2.92 8.59 3.05
CA HIS A 74 4.20 8.24 2.43
C HIS A 74 4.59 6.77 2.62
N ARG A 75 3.78 5.96 3.28
CA ARG A 75 4.05 4.54 3.53
C ARG A 75 3.99 3.74 2.24
N LYS A 76 4.88 2.76 2.10
CA LYS A 76 4.90 1.79 1.03
C LYS A 76 4.68 0.43 1.67
N ILE A 77 3.43 0.02 1.73
CA ILE A 77 3.02 -1.23 2.38
C ILE A 77 2.34 -2.10 1.33
N CYS A 78 2.72 -3.37 1.29
CA CYS A 78 2.00 -4.42 0.58
C CYS A 78 1.80 -5.58 1.54
N VAL A 79 0.57 -6.02 1.72
CA VAL A 79 0.21 -7.15 2.58
C VAL A 79 -0.53 -8.18 1.75
N ILE A 80 -0.18 -9.45 1.93
CA ILE A 80 -0.81 -10.58 1.27
C ILE A 80 -1.32 -11.52 2.37
N ASP A 81 -2.63 -11.74 2.38
CA ASP A 81 -3.36 -12.66 3.26
C ASP A 81 -3.10 -12.45 4.77
N GLY A 82 -2.69 -11.24 5.19
CA GLY A 82 -2.33 -10.97 6.58
C GLY A 82 -1.06 -11.69 7.07
N TRP A 83 -0.37 -12.41 6.19
CA TRP A 83 0.75 -13.29 6.51
C TRP A 83 2.09 -12.87 5.91
N THR A 84 2.10 -12.32 4.70
CA THR A 84 3.30 -11.80 4.06
C THR A 84 3.19 -10.30 3.88
N GLY A 85 4.15 -9.55 4.39
CA GLY A 85 4.21 -8.10 4.30
C GLY A 85 5.50 -7.61 3.67
N PHE A 86 5.40 -6.51 2.91
CA PHE A 86 6.55 -5.82 2.34
C PHE A 86 6.45 -4.33 2.68
N THR A 87 7.57 -3.75 3.05
CA THR A 87 7.72 -2.31 3.23
C THR A 87 9.13 -1.87 2.85
N GLY A 88 9.28 -0.60 2.46
CA GLY A 88 10.57 -0.04 2.06
C GLY A 88 10.44 1.38 1.52
N GLY A 89 11.49 1.89 0.89
CA GLY A 89 11.54 3.25 0.35
C GLY A 89 10.95 3.40 -1.05
N ILE A 90 10.87 2.33 -1.85
CA ILE A 90 10.49 2.40 -3.26
C ILE A 90 9.01 2.72 -3.48
N ASN A 91 8.75 3.58 -4.45
CA ASN A 91 7.42 3.75 -5.03
C ASN A 91 7.25 2.86 -6.28
N LEU A 92 6.06 2.86 -6.88
CA LEU A 92 5.76 2.05 -8.06
C LEU A 92 6.05 2.86 -9.33
N ALA A 93 7.33 3.00 -9.67
CA ALA A 93 7.80 3.75 -10.83
C ALA A 93 9.16 3.24 -11.32
N ASP A 94 9.42 3.40 -12.60
CA ASP A 94 10.57 2.82 -13.30
C ASP A 94 11.93 3.35 -12.84
N GLU A 95 12.00 4.53 -12.25
CA GLU A 95 13.22 5.05 -11.65
C GLU A 95 13.72 4.19 -10.49
N TYR A 96 12.83 3.57 -9.71
CA TYR A 96 13.21 2.73 -8.56
C TYR A 96 13.75 1.36 -8.96
N ILE A 97 13.51 0.93 -10.18
CA ILE A 97 14.07 -0.31 -10.77
C ILE A 97 15.17 -0.03 -11.81
N ASN A 98 15.63 1.21 -11.88
CA ASN A 98 16.67 1.66 -12.82
C ASN A 98 16.34 1.49 -14.32
N GLN A 99 15.06 1.37 -14.67
CA GLN A 99 14.60 1.39 -16.07
C GLN A 99 14.49 2.83 -16.60
N ARG A 100 14.41 3.81 -15.71
CA ARG A 100 14.43 5.24 -16.01
C ARG A 100 15.48 5.94 -15.15
N LYS A 101 16.45 6.59 -15.78
CA LYS A 101 17.44 7.40 -15.07
C LYS A 101 16.86 8.77 -14.76
N ARG A 102 16.52 9.02 -13.51
CA ARG A 102 16.03 10.32 -13.02
C ARG A 102 17.05 11.03 -12.14
N PHE A 103 17.59 10.33 -11.15
CA PHE A 103 18.52 10.87 -10.15
C PHE A 103 19.83 10.08 -10.08
N GLY A 104 20.20 9.33 -11.12
CA GLY A 104 21.32 8.41 -11.13
C GLY A 104 20.88 6.96 -10.94
N HIS A 105 21.78 6.12 -10.43
CA HIS A 105 21.46 4.74 -10.09
C HIS A 105 20.72 4.70 -8.74
N TRP A 106 19.52 4.16 -8.74
CA TRP A 106 18.73 4.01 -7.53
C TRP A 106 19.10 2.70 -6.81
N LYS A 107 19.37 2.81 -5.53
CA LYS A 107 19.52 1.67 -4.63
C LYS A 107 18.68 1.93 -3.39
N ASP A 108 17.79 1.03 -3.07
CA ASP A 108 16.89 1.13 -1.94
C ASP A 108 16.99 -0.11 -1.05
N THR A 109 16.34 -0.05 0.08
CA THR A 109 16.22 -1.17 1.02
C THR A 109 14.76 -1.45 1.25
N ALA A 110 14.40 -2.73 1.23
CA ALA A 110 13.06 -3.20 1.57
C ALA A 110 13.16 -4.38 2.51
N VAL A 111 12.10 -4.58 3.28
CA VAL A 111 11.94 -5.70 4.20
C VAL A 111 10.75 -6.52 3.74
N MET A 112 10.95 -7.83 3.67
CA MET A 112 9.87 -8.81 3.60
C MET A 112 9.72 -9.44 4.98
N LEU A 113 8.52 -9.38 5.52
CA LEU A 113 8.15 -10.01 6.79
C LEU A 113 7.14 -11.12 6.51
N LYS A 114 7.27 -12.24 7.21
CA LYS A 114 6.28 -13.33 7.19
C LYS A 114 5.91 -13.71 8.60
N GLY A 115 4.65 -14.10 8.81
CA GLY A 115 4.14 -14.55 10.09
C GLY A 115 3.33 -13.51 10.84
N GLU A 116 3.17 -13.71 12.15
CA GLU A 116 2.24 -12.94 12.99
C GLU A 116 2.57 -11.44 13.05
N GLY A 117 3.83 -11.04 12.93
CA GLY A 117 4.25 -9.64 12.90
C GLY A 117 3.65 -8.83 11.74
N VAL A 118 3.17 -9.50 10.67
CA VAL A 118 2.51 -8.85 9.53
C VAL A 118 1.13 -8.29 9.92
N TRP A 119 0.56 -8.78 11.02
CA TRP A 119 -0.73 -8.31 11.51
C TRP A 119 -0.77 -6.79 11.71
N ASN A 120 0.27 -6.20 12.28
CA ASN A 120 0.31 -4.76 12.48
C ASN A 120 0.28 -4.00 11.14
N MET A 121 0.97 -4.50 10.10
CA MET A 121 0.91 -3.90 8.75
C MET A 121 -0.49 -4.04 8.14
N THR A 122 -1.13 -5.18 8.37
CA THR A 122 -2.51 -5.44 7.94
C THR A 122 -3.48 -4.47 8.62
N ALA A 123 -3.36 -4.32 9.93
CA ALA A 123 -4.18 -3.41 10.72
C ALA A 123 -4.01 -1.95 10.26
N MET A 124 -2.77 -1.50 10.01
CA MET A 124 -2.49 -0.17 9.45
C MET A 124 -3.20 0.05 8.10
N PHE A 125 -3.16 -0.95 7.21
CA PHE A 125 -3.82 -0.86 5.92
C PHE A 125 -5.35 -0.82 6.07
N LEU A 126 -5.93 -1.70 6.88
CA LEU A 126 -7.38 -1.76 7.10
C LEU A 126 -7.91 -0.49 7.77
N TYR A 127 -7.18 0.06 8.74
CA TYR A 127 -7.53 1.33 9.37
C TYR A 127 -7.56 2.46 8.34
N MET A 128 -6.52 2.56 7.51
CA MET A 128 -6.48 3.55 6.43
C MET A 128 -7.59 3.32 5.40
N TRP A 129 -7.90 2.05 5.10
CA TRP A 129 -9.01 1.70 4.21
C TRP A 129 -10.35 2.22 4.76
N GLY A 130 -10.61 2.02 6.04
CA GLY A 130 -11.79 2.55 6.72
C GLY A 130 -11.90 4.08 6.60
N ILE A 131 -10.79 4.79 6.83
CA ILE A 131 -10.74 6.25 6.70
C ILE A 131 -11.10 6.70 5.28
N VAL A 132 -10.46 6.14 4.25
CA VAL A 132 -10.66 6.60 2.85
C VAL A 132 -12.00 6.16 2.26
N THR A 133 -12.62 5.12 2.79
CA THR A 133 -13.94 4.65 2.38
C THR A 133 -15.06 5.21 3.23
N ASN A 134 -14.74 5.82 4.37
CA ASN A 134 -15.69 6.23 5.41
C ASN A 134 -16.59 5.06 5.86
N THR A 135 -15.97 3.90 6.08
CA THR A 135 -16.67 2.68 6.51
C THR A 135 -16.04 2.12 7.78
N ASP A 136 -16.85 1.48 8.60
CA ASP A 136 -16.35 0.67 9.71
C ASP A 136 -15.72 -0.61 9.15
N THR A 137 -14.44 -0.79 9.37
CA THR A 137 -13.67 -1.98 8.98
C THR A 137 -13.43 -2.94 10.14
N SER A 138 -14.06 -2.72 11.29
CA SER A 138 -13.83 -3.56 12.49
C SER A 138 -14.14 -5.04 12.25
N SER A 139 -15.17 -5.34 11.46
CA SER A 139 -15.52 -6.70 11.06
C SER A 139 -14.49 -7.33 10.10
N ASP A 140 -13.77 -6.51 9.32
CA ASP A 140 -12.75 -6.99 8.39
C ASP A 140 -11.51 -7.53 9.14
N PHE A 141 -11.19 -6.95 10.29
CA PHE A 141 -10.00 -7.33 11.05
C PHE A 141 -9.98 -8.83 11.37
N ALA A 142 -11.09 -9.42 11.76
CA ALA A 142 -11.19 -10.84 12.08
C ALA A 142 -10.87 -11.74 10.88
N ASN A 143 -11.16 -11.28 9.67
CA ASN A 143 -10.93 -12.05 8.44
C ASN A 143 -9.44 -12.12 8.04
N TYR A 144 -8.63 -11.22 8.57
CA TYR A 144 -7.21 -11.09 8.20
C TYR A 144 -6.26 -11.40 9.35
N VAL A 145 -6.77 -11.88 10.49
CA VAL A 145 -5.90 -12.40 11.56
C VAL A 145 -5.12 -13.57 10.99
N PRO A 146 -3.80 -13.61 11.16
CA PRO A 146 -2.98 -14.70 10.67
C PRO A 146 -3.52 -16.03 11.19
N HIS A 147 -4.08 -16.83 10.31
CA HIS A 147 -4.54 -18.16 10.69
C HIS A 147 -3.33 -19.07 10.78
N ARG A 148 -3.34 -19.98 11.77
CA ARG A 148 -2.34 -21.03 11.99
C ARG A 148 -2.24 -22.06 10.84
N TRP A 149 -2.73 -21.71 9.65
CA TRP A 149 -2.85 -22.57 8.49
C TRP A 149 -1.70 -22.43 7.49
N HIS A 150 -0.73 -21.56 7.76
CA HIS A 150 0.43 -21.44 6.89
C HIS A 150 1.47 -22.49 7.32
N PRO A 151 1.76 -23.49 6.45
CA PRO A 151 2.66 -24.59 6.80
C PRO A 151 4.13 -24.18 6.90
N ASP A 152 4.45 -22.96 6.55
CA ASP A 152 5.80 -22.41 6.64
C ASP A 152 6.01 -21.85 8.06
N ASP A 153 6.24 -22.73 9.03
CA ASP A 153 6.77 -22.32 10.33
C ASP A 153 8.21 -21.85 10.13
N PHE A 154 8.40 -20.54 10.19
CA PHE A 154 9.74 -19.98 10.24
C PHE A 154 10.25 -20.06 11.68
N GLU A 155 11.32 -20.79 11.91
CA GLU A 155 12.06 -20.71 13.17
C GLU A 155 12.72 -19.33 13.25
N GLY A 156 12.06 -18.38 13.90
CA GLY A 156 12.58 -17.06 14.18
C GLY A 156 12.91 -16.92 15.66
N SER A 157 14.08 -16.42 16.00
CA SER A 157 14.50 -16.15 17.38
C SER A 157 14.37 -14.66 17.72
N GLY A 158 13.20 -14.05 17.56
CA GLY A 158 13.04 -12.62 17.85
C GLY A 158 11.63 -12.13 17.66
N TYR A 159 11.41 -10.87 18.03
CA TYR A 159 10.13 -10.20 17.85
C TYR A 159 10.28 -9.07 16.83
N VAL A 160 9.29 -8.94 15.94
CA VAL A 160 9.19 -7.83 15.00
C VAL A 160 7.85 -7.17 15.21
N GLN A 161 7.87 -5.88 15.52
CA GLN A 161 6.68 -5.08 15.71
C GLN A 161 6.70 -3.92 14.71
N PRO A 162 6.04 -4.02 13.54
CA PRO A 162 5.82 -2.87 12.67
C PRO A 162 4.97 -1.83 13.38
N PHE A 163 5.36 -0.57 13.26
CA PHE A 163 4.58 0.55 13.74
C PHE A 163 4.57 1.67 12.69
N CYS A 164 3.62 2.58 12.81
CA CYS A 164 3.60 3.82 12.04
C CYS A 164 3.40 4.97 12.99
N ASP A 165 3.94 6.10 12.60
CA ASP A 165 3.83 7.34 13.33
C ASP A 165 3.20 8.42 12.44
N SER A 166 2.67 9.46 13.04
CA SER A 166 2.09 10.62 12.41
C SER A 166 2.78 11.89 12.95
N PRO A 167 3.15 12.83 12.08
CA PRO A 167 3.74 14.09 12.53
C PRO A 167 2.77 14.97 13.37
N LEU A 168 1.53 14.52 13.52
CA LEU A 168 0.52 15.16 14.36
C LEU A 168 0.30 14.43 15.70
N ASP A 169 1.06 13.37 15.93
CA ASP A 169 1.01 12.59 17.16
C ASP A 169 2.12 13.11 18.08
N ASP A 170 1.74 13.74 19.19
CA ASP A 170 2.66 14.30 20.19
C ASP A 170 3.19 13.24 21.17
N GLU A 171 2.78 11.98 21.02
CA GLU A 171 3.24 10.86 21.85
C GLU A 171 4.43 10.16 21.20
N VAL A 172 5.63 10.54 21.61
CA VAL A 172 6.88 9.83 21.35
C VAL A 172 7.22 8.95 22.54
#